data_739d6cdd80364e04ddf87dbbc6043a3b
#
_entry.id   739d6cdd80364e04ddf87dbbc6043a3b
#
_cell.length_a   1.000
_cell.length_b   1.000
_cell.length_c   1.000
_cell.angle_alpha   90.00
_cell.angle_beta   90.00
_cell.angle_gamma   90.00
#
_symmetry.space_group_name_H-M   'P 1'
#
loop_
_entity.id
_entity.type
_entity.pdbx_description
1 polymer ?
#
loop_
_entity_poly.entity_id
_entity_poly.type
_entity_poly.pdbx_seq_one_letter_code
_entity_poly.pdbx_strand_id
1 'polypeptide(L)'
;MNEIIENILDFCYDKASEENKEENVGILATGIMHYMLTNTMITSQRKVEFNGIQIDIVIPDLKTLKKDPKKSLIICIPDTPDREKIKEKIEDLQKVQPEKENIWIVTSKDLGLENKTYEIKKGGSFVNIIFDIARFVNIQGNNKFKILRV
;
A
#
# COMPACT_ATOMS: atom_id res chain seq x y z
N MET A 1 -18.58 -2.97 4.99
CA MET A 1 -17.40 -2.11 5.23
C MET A 1 -16.67 -1.76 3.93
N ASN A 2 -16.33 -2.75 3.11
CA ASN A 2 -15.63 -2.49 1.84
C ASN A 2 -16.42 -1.57 0.90
N GLU A 3 -17.73 -1.77 0.80
CA GLU A 3 -18.62 -0.94 -0.02
C GLU A 3 -18.63 0.50 0.46
N ILE A 4 -18.66 0.72 1.78
CA ILE A 4 -18.64 2.06 2.36
C ILE A 4 -17.34 2.78 2.02
N ILE A 5 -16.20 2.10 2.14
CA ILE A 5 -14.90 2.67 1.85
C ILE A 5 -14.77 3.00 0.36
N GLU A 6 -15.23 2.10 -0.49
CA GLU A 6 -15.24 2.32 -1.94
C GLU A 6 -16.10 3.53 -2.31
N ASN A 7 -17.28 3.66 -1.71
CA ASN A 7 -18.15 4.80 -1.95
C ASN A 7 -17.53 6.12 -1.46
N ILE A 8 -16.85 6.11 -0.33
CA ILE A 8 -16.15 7.29 0.20
C ILE A 8 -15.02 7.70 -0.76
N LEU A 9 -14.23 6.74 -1.23
CA LEU A 9 -13.13 7.02 -2.16
C LEU A 9 -13.66 7.57 -3.48
N ASP A 10 -14.72 6.98 -4.04
CA ASP A 10 -15.34 7.46 -5.27
C ASP A 10 -15.86 8.89 -5.10
N PHE A 11 -16.56 9.16 -4.01
CA PHE A 11 -17.07 10.50 -3.72
C PHE A 11 -15.96 11.52 -3.64
N CYS A 12 -14.89 11.21 -2.90
CA CYS A 12 -13.75 12.11 -2.74
C CYS A 12 -13.00 12.30 -4.06
N TYR A 13 -12.86 11.23 -4.84
CA TYR A 13 -12.23 11.30 -6.16
C TYR A 13 -13.00 12.24 -7.10
N ASP A 14 -14.33 12.11 -7.14
CA ASP A 14 -15.17 12.94 -7.99
C ASP A 14 -15.20 14.41 -7.56
N LYS A 15 -15.02 14.67 -6.26
CA LYS A 15 -15.07 16.04 -5.71
C LYS A 15 -13.70 16.72 -5.68
N ALA A 16 -12.61 15.99 -5.84
CA ALA A 16 -11.28 16.59 -5.86
C ALA A 16 -11.11 17.44 -7.12
N SER A 17 -10.32 18.53 -7.02
CA SER A 17 -9.99 19.34 -8.19
C SER A 17 -9.15 18.53 -9.17
N GLU A 18 -9.31 18.78 -10.47
CA GLU A 18 -8.54 18.06 -11.50
C GLU A 18 -7.02 18.18 -11.30
N GLU A 19 -6.57 19.35 -10.87
CA GLU A 19 -5.16 19.64 -10.68
C GLU A 19 -4.51 18.81 -9.56
N ASN A 20 -5.25 18.60 -8.45
CA ASN A 20 -4.74 17.91 -7.26
C ASN A 20 -5.43 16.58 -6.99
N LYS A 21 -6.21 16.08 -7.94
CA LYS A 21 -7.08 14.92 -7.73
C LYS A 21 -6.30 13.67 -7.27
N GLU A 22 -5.23 13.34 -7.96
CA GLU A 22 -4.42 12.16 -7.64
C GLU A 22 -3.76 12.28 -6.27
N GLU A 23 -3.20 13.44 -5.96
CA GLU A 23 -2.57 13.70 -4.66
C GLU A 23 -3.58 13.59 -3.52
N ASN A 24 -4.74 14.23 -3.66
CA ASN A 24 -5.78 14.23 -2.63
C ASN A 24 -6.36 12.84 -2.40
N VAL A 25 -6.59 12.07 -3.45
CA VAL A 25 -7.07 10.68 -3.34
C VAL A 25 -5.99 9.81 -2.70
N GLY A 26 -4.72 10.03 -3.06
CA GLY A 26 -3.60 9.30 -2.45
C GLY A 26 -3.49 9.53 -0.95
N ILE A 27 -3.64 10.77 -0.50
CA ILE A 27 -3.61 11.13 0.93
C ILE A 27 -4.76 10.42 1.65
N LEU A 28 -5.96 10.48 1.08
CA LEU A 28 -7.14 9.82 1.65
C LEU A 28 -6.95 8.31 1.73
N ALA A 29 -6.49 7.69 0.65
CA ALA A 29 -6.25 6.25 0.59
C ALA A 29 -5.23 5.80 1.64
N THR A 30 -4.15 6.57 1.81
CA THR A 30 -3.13 6.30 2.84
C THR A 30 -3.74 6.31 4.23
N GLY A 31 -4.56 7.33 4.53
CA GLY A 31 -5.22 7.46 5.82
C GLY A 31 -6.22 6.33 6.10
N ILE A 32 -7.05 6.02 5.12
CA ILE A 32 -8.03 4.93 5.23
C ILE A 32 -7.33 3.59 5.42
N MET A 33 -6.31 3.34 4.63
CA MET A 33 -5.55 2.09 4.72
C MET A 33 -4.92 1.92 6.11
N HIS A 34 -4.28 2.96 6.61
CA HIS A 34 -3.68 2.93 7.95
C HIS A 34 -4.73 2.66 9.03
N TYR A 35 -5.89 3.32 8.93
CA TYR A 35 -7.01 3.10 9.83
C TYR A 35 -7.48 1.64 9.80
N MET A 36 -7.68 1.09 8.60
CA MET A 36 -8.12 -0.29 8.43
C MET A 36 -7.10 -1.30 8.98
N LEU A 37 -5.82 -1.06 8.73
CA LEU A 37 -4.76 -1.92 9.24
C LEU A 37 -4.72 -1.91 10.77
N THR A 38 -4.88 -0.73 11.36
CA THR A 38 -4.93 -0.58 12.81
C THR A 38 -6.10 -1.35 13.40
N ASN A 39 -7.29 -1.26 12.79
CA ASN A 39 -8.48 -1.97 13.26
C ASN A 39 -8.41 -3.48 13.09
N THR A 40 -7.64 -3.96 12.12
CA THR A 40 -7.41 -5.40 11.93
C THR A 40 -6.20 -5.91 12.71
N MET A 41 -5.61 -5.06 13.54
CA MET A 41 -4.43 -5.35 14.36
C MET A 41 -3.19 -5.72 13.53
N ILE A 42 -3.13 -5.27 12.30
CA ILE A 42 -1.94 -5.40 11.46
C ILE A 42 -1.05 -4.18 11.69
N THR A 43 0.14 -4.44 12.19
CA THR A 43 1.11 -3.38 12.44
C THR A 43 1.58 -2.75 11.13
N SER A 44 1.60 -1.43 11.08
CA SER A 44 2.11 -0.69 9.93
C SER A 44 2.66 0.65 10.36
N GLN A 45 3.55 1.22 9.54
CA GLN A 45 4.06 2.57 9.71
C GLN A 45 3.84 3.32 8.40
N ARG A 46 3.41 4.58 8.50
CA ARG A 46 3.18 5.41 7.32
C ARG A 46 4.13 6.59 7.29
N LYS A 47 4.44 7.06 6.07
CA LYS A 47 5.28 8.23 5.84
C LYS A 47 6.61 8.14 6.58
N VAL A 48 7.32 7.04 6.35
CA VAL A 48 8.66 6.82 6.91
C VAL A 48 9.73 7.03 5.85
N GLU A 49 10.98 7.21 6.29
CA GLU A 49 12.13 7.41 5.41
C GLU A 49 13.20 6.37 5.70
N PHE A 50 13.79 5.80 4.65
CA PHE A 50 14.90 4.88 4.74
C PHE A 50 15.93 5.22 3.66
N ASN A 51 17.14 5.60 4.07
CA ASN A 51 18.22 6.00 3.17
C ASN A 51 17.82 7.11 2.20
N GLY A 52 17.07 8.10 2.67
CA GLY A 52 16.59 9.22 1.86
C GLY A 52 15.39 8.89 0.97
N ILE A 53 14.88 7.65 1.02
CA ILE A 53 13.75 7.21 0.21
C ILE A 53 12.49 7.24 1.05
N GLN A 54 11.48 7.96 0.55
CA GLN A 54 10.18 8.08 1.22
C GLN A 54 9.33 6.85 0.95
N ILE A 55 8.77 6.29 2.02
CA ILE A 55 7.89 5.12 1.98
C ILE A 55 6.52 5.53 2.47
N ASP A 56 5.49 5.31 1.68
CA ASP A 56 4.13 5.66 2.06
C ASP A 56 3.63 4.80 3.21
N ILE A 57 3.71 3.48 3.06
CA ILE A 57 3.34 2.53 4.12
C ILE A 57 4.31 1.35 4.08
N VAL A 58 4.81 0.97 5.24
CA VAL A 58 5.62 -0.25 5.42
C VAL A 58 4.94 -1.17 6.44
N ILE A 59 4.91 -2.45 6.15
CA ILE A 59 4.27 -3.49 6.97
C ILE A 59 5.30 -4.59 7.24
N PRO A 60 5.52 -5.00 8.47
CA PRO A 60 4.92 -4.47 9.70
C PRO A 60 5.55 -3.15 10.15
N ASP A 61 6.85 -2.94 9.91
CA ASP A 61 7.56 -1.75 10.35
C ASP A 61 8.90 -1.59 9.62
N LEU A 62 9.51 -0.42 9.79
CA LEU A 62 10.79 -0.09 9.17
C LEU A 62 11.93 -0.97 9.70
N LYS A 63 11.88 -1.33 10.97
CA LYS A 63 12.89 -2.20 11.59
C LYS A 63 12.94 -3.56 10.91
N THR A 64 11.79 -4.14 10.62
CA THR A 64 11.69 -5.42 9.90
C THR A 64 12.21 -5.28 8.47
N LEU A 65 11.88 -4.19 7.79
CA LEU A 65 12.38 -3.93 6.45
C LEU A 65 13.91 -3.89 6.43
N LYS A 66 14.51 -3.23 7.39
CA LYS A 66 15.98 -3.14 7.51
C LYS A 66 16.63 -4.48 7.82
N LYS A 67 15.98 -5.29 8.65
CA LYS A 67 16.54 -6.55 9.15
C LYS A 67 16.30 -7.71 8.20
N ASP A 68 15.08 -7.84 7.69
CA ASP A 68 14.68 -8.96 6.84
C ASP A 68 13.60 -8.48 5.84
N PRO A 69 14.02 -7.91 4.70
CA PRO A 69 13.08 -7.39 3.71
C PRO A 69 12.03 -8.40 3.22
N LYS A 70 12.34 -9.69 3.23
CA LYS A 70 11.40 -10.73 2.80
C LYS A 70 10.15 -10.78 3.65
N LYS A 71 10.24 -10.33 4.91
CA LYS A 71 9.12 -10.31 5.86
C LYS A 71 8.39 -8.98 5.89
N SER A 72 8.77 -8.06 5.03
CA SER A 72 8.15 -6.74 4.99
C SER A 72 7.54 -6.45 3.62
N LEU A 73 6.55 -5.58 3.64
CA LEU A 73 5.78 -5.17 2.48
C LEU A 73 5.76 -3.66 2.41
N ILE A 74 6.02 -3.11 1.24
CA ILE A 74 5.88 -1.68 0.97
C ILE A 74 4.64 -1.46 0.13
N ILE A 75 3.79 -0.53 0.54
CA ILE A 75 2.67 -0.05 -0.25
C ILE A 75 3.03 1.34 -0.76
N CYS A 76 3.11 1.48 -2.06
CA CYS A 76 3.40 2.75 -2.73
C CYS A 76 2.08 3.36 -3.23
N ILE A 77 1.81 4.59 -2.82
CA ILE A 77 0.61 5.33 -3.22
C ILE A 77 1.09 6.60 -3.94
N PRO A 78 1.31 6.52 -5.27
CA PRO A 78 1.84 7.68 -6.00
C PRO A 78 0.89 8.86 -5.96
N ASP A 79 1.46 10.06 -5.95
CA ASP A 79 0.72 11.33 -6.00
C ASP A 79 0.62 11.88 -7.42
N THR A 80 1.00 11.10 -8.41
CA THR A 80 1.01 11.47 -9.82
C THR A 80 0.50 10.31 -10.68
N PRO A 81 -0.21 10.58 -11.79
CA PRO A 81 -0.60 9.56 -12.76
C PRO A 81 0.51 9.26 -13.80
N ASP A 82 1.66 9.94 -13.72
CA ASP A 82 2.75 9.79 -14.68
C ASP A 82 3.46 8.44 -14.47
N ARG A 83 3.31 7.55 -15.44
CA ARG A 83 3.87 6.19 -15.40
C ARG A 83 5.40 6.19 -15.22
N GLU A 84 6.10 7.10 -15.87
CA GLU A 84 7.56 7.14 -15.79
C GLU A 84 8.04 7.58 -14.39
N LYS A 85 7.37 8.56 -13.79
CA LYS A 85 7.67 8.98 -12.41
C LYS A 85 7.39 7.87 -11.41
N ILE A 86 6.32 7.10 -11.63
CA ILE A 86 6.00 5.96 -10.78
C ILE A 86 7.06 4.88 -10.91
N LYS A 87 7.53 4.61 -12.12
CA LYS A 87 8.63 3.67 -12.36
C LYS A 87 9.90 4.07 -11.62
N GLU A 88 10.28 5.34 -11.72
CA GLU A 88 11.45 5.87 -11.00
C GLU A 88 11.31 5.66 -9.50
N LYS A 89 10.12 5.93 -8.95
CA LYS A 89 9.84 5.73 -7.54
C LYS A 89 9.97 4.26 -7.15
N ILE A 90 9.47 3.34 -7.97
CA ILE A 90 9.60 1.90 -7.73
C ILE A 90 11.07 1.47 -7.74
N GLU A 91 11.84 1.98 -8.68
CA GLU A 91 13.28 1.70 -8.74
C GLU A 91 14.00 2.16 -7.49
N ASP A 92 13.64 3.34 -6.97
CA ASP A 92 14.18 3.82 -5.70
C ASP A 92 13.75 2.92 -4.53
N LEU A 93 12.49 2.51 -4.49
CA LEU A 93 12.01 1.60 -3.44
C LEU A 93 12.71 0.25 -3.49
N GLN A 94 13.09 -0.24 -4.67
CA GLN A 94 13.83 -1.49 -4.81
C GLN A 94 15.23 -1.44 -4.19
N LYS A 95 15.79 -0.25 -3.99
CA LYS A 95 17.07 -0.08 -3.29
C LYS A 95 16.96 -0.44 -1.81
N VAL A 96 15.77 -0.31 -1.22
CA VAL A 96 15.51 -0.61 0.19
C VAL A 96 14.66 -1.88 0.36
N GLN A 97 13.95 -2.30 -0.69
CA GLN A 97 13.19 -3.55 -0.72
C GLN A 97 13.59 -4.36 -1.95
N PRO A 98 14.60 -5.24 -1.82
CA PRO A 98 15.07 -6.04 -2.97
C PRO A 98 14.04 -7.03 -3.50
N GLU A 99 13.09 -7.45 -2.67
CA GLU A 99 12.02 -8.34 -3.09
C GLU A 99 10.95 -7.55 -3.85
N LYS A 100 11.02 -7.60 -5.17
CA LYS A 100 10.15 -6.81 -6.04
C LYS A 100 8.66 -7.09 -5.82
N GLU A 101 8.31 -8.35 -5.58
CA GLU A 101 6.95 -8.77 -5.30
C GLU A 101 6.39 -8.21 -3.97
N ASN A 102 7.24 -7.66 -3.13
CA ASN A 102 6.86 -7.05 -1.85
C ASN A 102 6.74 -5.52 -1.95
N ILE A 103 6.63 -5.00 -3.15
CA ILE A 103 6.29 -3.59 -3.41
C ILE A 103 4.97 -3.60 -4.17
N TRP A 104 3.90 -3.18 -3.50
CA TRP A 104 2.56 -3.09 -4.09
C TRP A 104 2.21 -1.64 -4.37
N ILE A 105 1.39 -1.41 -5.38
CA ILE A 105 1.07 -0.07 -5.84
C ILE A 105 -0.43 0.16 -5.77
N VAL A 106 -0.82 1.33 -5.26
CA VAL A 106 -2.21 1.77 -5.23
C VAL A 106 -2.31 2.99 -6.14
N THR A 107 -3.09 2.90 -7.20
CA THR A 107 -3.25 3.97 -8.19
C THR A 107 -4.71 4.17 -8.55
N SER A 108 -5.01 5.27 -9.24
CA SER A 108 -6.36 5.52 -9.75
C SER A 108 -6.66 4.73 -11.02
N LYS A 109 -5.65 4.21 -11.70
CA LYS A 109 -5.82 3.40 -12.92
C LYS A 109 -4.63 2.47 -13.10
N ASP A 110 -4.85 1.35 -13.80
CA ASP A 110 -3.79 0.42 -14.12
C ASP A 110 -2.84 1.04 -15.16
N LEU A 111 -1.56 1.04 -14.83
CA LEU A 111 -0.51 1.59 -15.68
C LEU A 111 0.33 0.50 -16.36
N GLY A 112 -0.07 -0.76 -16.27
CA GLY A 112 0.67 -1.87 -16.87
C GLY A 112 2.03 -2.13 -16.24
N LEU A 113 2.16 -1.89 -14.94
CA LEU A 113 3.40 -2.14 -14.21
C LEU A 113 3.48 -3.62 -13.80
N GLU A 114 4.69 -4.14 -13.63
CA GLU A 114 4.91 -5.52 -13.21
C GLU A 114 4.51 -5.77 -11.76
N ASN A 115 4.57 -4.73 -10.93
CA ASN A 115 4.21 -4.83 -9.52
C ASN A 115 2.71 -5.02 -9.35
N LYS A 116 2.32 -5.71 -8.27
CA LYS A 116 0.91 -5.87 -7.92
C LYS A 116 0.28 -4.50 -7.72
N THR A 117 -0.80 -4.24 -8.43
CA THR A 117 -1.45 -2.94 -8.49
C THR A 117 -2.90 -3.03 -8.05
N TYR A 118 -3.34 -2.08 -7.23
CA TYR A 118 -4.72 -1.94 -6.75
C TYR A 118 -5.26 -0.62 -7.26
N GLU A 119 -6.45 -0.66 -7.87
CA GLU A 119 -7.07 0.52 -8.44
C GLU A 119 -8.08 1.16 -7.48
N ILE A 120 -7.93 2.47 -7.26
CA ILE A 120 -8.84 3.27 -6.42
C ILE A 120 -9.97 3.77 -7.32
N LYS A 121 -10.99 2.96 -7.52
CA LYS A 121 -12.19 3.35 -8.27
C LYS A 121 -13.33 2.38 -7.94
N LYS A 122 -14.55 2.76 -8.27
CA LYS A 122 -15.72 1.90 -8.11
C LYS A 122 -15.54 0.62 -8.93
N GLY A 123 -15.70 -0.53 -8.30
CA GLY A 123 -15.43 -1.81 -8.93
C GLY A 123 -13.96 -2.15 -9.06
N GLY A 124 -13.06 -1.30 -8.54
CA GLY A 124 -11.62 -1.55 -8.55
C GLY A 124 -11.17 -2.50 -7.45
N SER A 125 -9.87 -2.79 -7.43
CA SER A 125 -9.28 -3.81 -6.55
C SER A 125 -8.84 -3.30 -5.19
N PHE A 126 -8.91 -1.98 -4.93
CA PHE A 126 -8.42 -1.40 -3.67
C PHE A 126 -9.04 -2.06 -2.43
N VAL A 127 -10.33 -2.38 -2.48
CA VAL A 127 -11.04 -2.99 -1.34
C VAL A 127 -10.47 -4.36 -0.95
N ASN A 128 -9.78 -5.02 -1.86
CA ASN A 128 -9.19 -6.34 -1.63
C ASN A 128 -7.83 -6.28 -0.94
N ILE A 129 -7.22 -5.09 -0.88
CA ILE A 129 -5.83 -4.94 -0.40
C ILE A 129 -5.66 -5.42 1.04
N ILE A 130 -6.64 -5.17 1.90
CA ILE A 130 -6.56 -5.56 3.32
C ILE A 130 -6.53 -7.08 3.46
N PHE A 131 -7.34 -7.80 2.68
CA PHE A 131 -7.33 -9.27 2.69
C PHE A 131 -5.99 -9.81 2.20
N ASP A 132 -5.44 -9.21 1.17
CA ASP A 132 -4.16 -9.64 0.60
C ASP A 132 -3.00 -9.32 1.56
N ILE A 133 -3.03 -8.19 2.25
CA ILE A 133 -2.05 -7.84 3.29
C ILE A 133 -2.14 -8.85 4.44
N ALA A 134 -3.35 -9.16 4.90
CA ALA A 134 -3.54 -10.13 5.97
C ALA A 134 -2.98 -11.51 5.58
N ARG A 135 -3.18 -11.90 4.33
CA ARG A 135 -2.61 -13.15 3.81
C ARG A 135 -1.08 -13.11 3.79
N PHE A 136 -0.50 -12.00 3.34
CA PHE A 136 0.95 -11.80 3.36
C PHE A 136 1.51 -11.94 4.77
N VAL A 137 0.91 -11.24 5.73
CA VAL A 137 1.35 -11.25 7.13
C VAL A 137 1.23 -12.67 7.71
N ASN A 138 0.16 -13.38 7.42
CA ASN A 138 -0.04 -14.75 7.90
C ASN A 138 1.00 -15.72 7.34
N ILE A 139 1.36 -15.60 6.07
CA ILE A 139 2.39 -16.43 5.46
C ILE A 139 3.75 -16.18 6.11
N GLN A 140 4.14 -14.91 6.27
CA GLN A 140 5.44 -14.54 6.84
C GLN A 140 5.53 -14.83 8.34
N GLY A 141 4.40 -14.75 9.05
CA GLY A 141 4.33 -15.03 10.48
C GLY A 141 3.89 -16.43 10.82
N ASN A 142 3.89 -17.35 9.86
CA ASN A 142 3.29 -18.68 10.02
C ASN A 142 3.73 -19.44 11.27
N ASN A 143 5.03 -19.46 11.56
CA ASN A 143 5.57 -20.13 12.73
C ASN A 143 5.12 -19.47 14.05
N LYS A 144 4.87 -18.19 14.01
CA LYS A 144 4.44 -17.39 15.15
C LYS A 144 2.96 -17.59 15.45
N PHE A 145 2.14 -17.73 14.41
CA PHE A 145 0.69 -17.83 14.54
C PHE A 145 0.17 -19.26 14.63
N LYS A 146 0.94 -20.24 14.22
CA LYS A 146 0.57 -21.66 14.36
C LYS A 146 0.22 -22.05 15.80
N ILE A 147 0.95 -21.48 16.76
CA ILE A 147 0.76 -21.75 18.16
C ILE A 147 -0.57 -21.19 18.67
N LEU A 148 -1.04 -20.09 18.08
CA LEU A 148 -2.25 -19.39 18.50
C LEU A 148 -3.52 -19.95 17.87
N ARG A 149 -3.42 -20.86 16.92
CA ARG A 149 -4.55 -21.43 16.21
C ARG A 149 -5.10 -22.71 16.82
N VAL A 150 -4.49 -23.16 17.84
CA VAL A 150 -4.95 -24.38 18.54
C VAL A 150 -6.24 -24.13 19.40
#